data_9c80180eeec67ad8b530f27a39918736
#
_entry.id   9c80180eeec67ad8b530f27a39918736
#
_cell.length_a   1.000
_cell.length_b   1.000
_cell.length_c   1.000
_cell.angle_alpha   90.00
_cell.angle_beta   90.00
_cell.angle_gamma   90.00
#
_symmetry.space_group_name_H-M   'P 1'
#
loop_
_entity.id
_entity.type
_entity.pdbx_description
1 polymer ?
#
loop_
_entity_poly.entity_id
_entity_poly.type
_entity_poly.pdbx_seq_one_letter_code
_entity_poly.pdbx_strand_id
1 'polypeptide(L)'
;MADDLTALVPEEARAAYRSGDERWAATLLYRARQQQRPGSVGWAVLERLEGLLWIAVQREVEGTFALDRADRVLETLGWNAPGLDFPGLELLE
;
A
#
# COMPACT_ATOMS: atom_id res chain seq x y z
N MET A 1 14.58 -13.04 8.99
CA MET A 1 13.88 -13.55 7.82
C MET A 1 13.19 -12.41 7.09
N ALA A 2 13.32 -12.37 5.80
CA ALA A 2 12.70 -11.31 5.03
C ALA A 2 11.19 -11.50 4.98
N ASP A 3 10.46 -10.43 5.18
CA ASP A 3 9.03 -10.46 5.02
C ASP A 3 8.68 -10.54 3.55
N ASP A 4 7.80 -11.45 3.20
CA ASP A 4 7.33 -11.54 1.84
C ASP A 4 6.19 -10.54 1.66
N LEU A 5 6.57 -9.32 1.30
CA LEU A 5 5.60 -8.24 1.15
C LEU A 5 4.62 -8.51 0.01
N THR A 6 5.05 -9.31 -0.99
CA THR A 6 4.14 -9.62 -2.08
C THR A 6 2.97 -10.49 -1.62
N ALA A 7 3.17 -11.27 -0.56
CA ALA A 7 2.09 -12.11 -0.03
C ALA A 7 1.01 -11.30 0.66
N LEU A 8 1.29 -10.04 1.02
CA LEU A 8 0.30 -9.16 1.62
C LEU A 8 -0.77 -8.72 0.62
N VAL A 9 -0.40 -8.66 -0.65
CA VAL A 9 -1.27 -8.10 -1.67
C VAL A 9 -2.16 -9.21 -2.24
N PRO A 10 -3.48 -9.08 -2.11
CA PRO A 10 -4.37 -10.09 -2.68
C PRO A 10 -4.21 -10.19 -4.19
N GLU A 11 -4.29 -11.40 -4.70
CA GLU A 11 -4.15 -11.60 -6.14
C GLU A 11 -5.23 -10.83 -6.91
N GLU A 12 -6.42 -10.71 -6.34
CA GLU A 12 -7.49 -9.94 -6.97
C GLU A 12 -7.12 -8.46 -7.13
N ALA A 13 -6.38 -7.91 -6.15
CA ALA A 13 -5.94 -6.52 -6.24
C ALA A 13 -4.92 -6.37 -7.37
N ARG A 14 -4.01 -7.34 -7.52
CA ARG A 14 -3.06 -7.32 -8.64
C ARG A 14 -3.77 -7.40 -9.97
N ALA A 15 -4.74 -8.31 -10.07
CA ALA A 15 -5.49 -8.48 -11.30
C ALA A 15 -6.24 -7.19 -11.67
N ALA A 16 -6.86 -6.55 -10.68
CA ALA A 16 -7.56 -5.29 -10.90
C ALA A 16 -6.59 -4.20 -11.37
N TYR A 17 -5.43 -4.12 -10.72
CA TYR A 17 -4.43 -3.13 -11.10
C TYR A 17 -3.94 -3.36 -12.54
N ARG A 18 -3.64 -4.60 -12.88
CA ARG A 18 -3.15 -4.93 -14.22
C ARG A 18 -4.17 -4.65 -15.31
N SER A 19 -5.46 -4.78 -14.98
CA SER A 19 -6.52 -4.51 -15.93
C SER A 19 -6.88 -3.02 -16.01
N GLY A 20 -6.23 -2.17 -15.22
CA GLY A 20 -6.49 -0.74 -15.23
C GLY A 20 -7.59 -0.28 -14.29
N ASP A 21 -8.11 -1.18 -13.47
CA ASP A 21 -9.17 -0.82 -12.51
C ASP A 21 -8.54 -0.47 -11.16
N GLU A 22 -7.91 0.69 -11.12
CA GLU A 22 -7.18 1.14 -9.94
C GLU A 22 -8.09 1.39 -8.74
N ARG A 23 -9.32 1.83 -8.99
CA ARG A 23 -10.26 2.05 -7.88
C ARG A 23 -10.63 0.74 -7.19
N TRP A 24 -10.87 -0.29 -7.98
CA TRP A 24 -11.17 -1.61 -7.41
C TRP A 24 -9.96 -2.18 -6.70
N ALA A 25 -8.77 -2.01 -7.29
CA ALA A 25 -7.55 -2.43 -6.65
C ALA A 25 -7.38 -1.73 -5.29
N ALA A 26 -7.60 -0.42 -5.23
CA ALA A 26 -7.50 0.31 -3.97
C ALA A 26 -8.50 -0.19 -2.94
N THR A 27 -9.73 -0.50 -3.37
CA THR A 27 -10.75 -1.03 -2.47
C THR A 27 -10.33 -2.38 -1.90
N LEU A 28 -9.77 -3.24 -2.74
CA LEU A 28 -9.30 -4.55 -2.29
C LEU A 28 -8.13 -4.42 -1.32
N LEU A 29 -7.22 -3.47 -1.57
CA LEU A 29 -6.13 -3.20 -0.64
C LEU A 29 -6.65 -2.68 0.69
N TYR A 30 -7.66 -1.83 0.67
CA TYR A 30 -8.28 -1.34 1.90
C TYR A 30 -8.84 -2.50 2.73
N ARG A 31 -9.56 -3.43 2.07
CA ARG A 31 -10.11 -4.59 2.76
C ARG A 31 -9.01 -5.48 3.33
N ALA A 32 -7.93 -5.67 2.57
CA ALA A 32 -6.80 -6.46 3.06
C ALA A 32 -6.14 -5.78 4.26
N ARG A 33 -6.02 -4.45 4.23
CA ARG A 33 -5.44 -3.69 5.33
C ARG A 33 -6.22 -3.88 6.62
N GLN A 34 -7.55 -3.98 6.52
CA GLN A 34 -8.38 -4.16 7.70
C GLN A 34 -8.16 -5.50 8.38
N GLN A 35 -7.53 -6.46 7.71
CA GLN A 35 -7.16 -7.74 8.30
C GLN A 35 -5.82 -7.69 8.99
N GLN A 36 -5.10 -6.57 8.89
CA GLN A 36 -3.79 -6.43 9.50
C GLN A 36 -3.91 -5.66 10.81
N ARG A 37 -2.96 -5.91 11.72
CA ARG A 37 -2.89 -5.16 12.96
C ARG A 37 -2.54 -3.70 12.65
N PRO A 38 -3.31 -2.74 13.14
CA PRO A 38 -2.98 -1.33 12.92
C PRO A 38 -1.58 -1.01 13.42
N GLY A 39 -0.80 -0.30 12.61
CA GLY A 39 0.56 0.08 12.95
C GLY A 39 1.60 -0.98 12.65
N SER A 40 1.21 -2.15 12.13
CA SER A 40 2.17 -3.17 11.71
C SER A 40 2.75 -2.83 10.34
N VAL A 41 3.83 -3.53 9.98
CA VAL A 41 4.43 -3.38 8.65
C VAL A 41 3.40 -3.70 7.56
N GLY A 42 2.68 -4.81 7.70
CA GLY A 42 1.68 -5.19 6.70
C GLY A 42 0.60 -4.14 6.53
N TRP A 43 0.10 -3.60 7.64
CA TRP A 43 -0.89 -2.54 7.60
C TRP A 43 -0.35 -1.31 6.85
N ALA A 44 0.88 -0.90 7.20
CA ALA A 44 1.46 0.30 6.61
C ALA A 44 1.76 0.13 5.12
N VAL A 45 2.26 -1.04 4.73
CA VAL A 45 2.53 -1.33 3.32
C VAL A 45 1.24 -1.26 2.50
N LEU A 46 0.17 -1.87 3.00
CA LEU A 46 -1.11 -1.87 2.29
C LEU A 46 -1.69 -0.47 2.22
N GLU A 47 -1.57 0.32 3.29
CA GLU A 47 -2.04 1.69 3.27
C GLU A 47 -1.24 2.54 2.28
N ARG A 48 0.07 2.32 2.21
CA ARG A 48 0.89 3.05 1.25
C ARG A 48 0.47 2.73 -0.19
N LEU A 49 0.28 1.46 -0.51
CA LEU A 49 -0.17 1.07 -1.84
C LEU A 49 -1.53 1.65 -2.17
N GLU A 50 -2.44 1.61 -1.22
CA GLU A 50 -3.76 2.21 -1.36
C GLU A 50 -3.64 3.70 -1.67
N GLY A 51 -2.79 4.41 -0.94
CA GLY A 51 -2.59 5.84 -1.15
C GLY A 51 -2.07 6.15 -2.55
N LEU A 52 -1.12 5.37 -3.03
CA LEU A 52 -0.59 5.55 -4.39
C LEU A 52 -1.68 5.37 -5.44
N LEU A 53 -2.58 4.42 -5.23
CA LEU A 53 -3.68 4.20 -6.16
C LEU A 53 -4.72 5.33 -6.10
N TRP A 54 -5.01 5.86 -4.91
CA TRP A 54 -5.93 7.00 -4.80
C TRP A 54 -5.40 8.21 -5.54
N ILE A 55 -4.09 8.44 -5.48
CA ILE A 55 -3.47 9.52 -6.26
C ILE A 55 -3.64 9.24 -7.74
N ALA A 56 -3.45 8.01 -8.17
CA ALA A 56 -3.58 7.64 -9.58
C ALA A 56 -4.99 7.88 -10.13
N VAL A 57 -6.01 7.79 -9.28
CA VAL A 57 -7.39 8.05 -9.70
C VAL A 57 -7.84 9.46 -9.32
N GLN A 58 -6.88 10.36 -9.11
CA GLN A 58 -7.11 11.78 -8.85
C GLN A 58 -7.79 12.08 -7.51
N ARG A 59 -7.61 11.18 -6.55
CA ARG A 59 -8.00 11.43 -5.17
C ARG A 59 -6.76 11.77 -4.36
N GLU A 60 -6.15 12.89 -4.72
CA GLU A 60 -4.83 13.25 -4.21
C GLU A 60 -4.83 13.54 -2.72
N VAL A 61 -5.91 14.13 -2.20
CA VAL A 61 -5.96 14.45 -0.78
C VAL A 61 -5.98 13.17 0.05
N GLU A 62 -6.87 12.25 -0.28
CA GLU A 62 -6.96 10.98 0.44
C GLU A 62 -5.67 10.18 0.30
N GLY A 63 -5.11 10.15 -0.93
CA GLY A 63 -3.88 9.42 -1.18
C GLY A 63 -2.70 10.00 -0.42
N THR A 64 -2.59 11.33 -0.40
CA THR A 64 -1.49 11.99 0.30
C THR A 64 -1.56 11.73 1.79
N PHE A 65 -2.75 11.80 2.39
CA PHE A 65 -2.87 11.50 3.81
C PHE A 65 -2.56 10.04 4.10
N ALA A 66 -2.98 9.13 3.23
CA ALA A 66 -2.67 7.72 3.42
C ALA A 66 -1.17 7.45 3.35
N LEU A 67 -0.48 8.06 2.38
CA LEU A 67 0.97 7.93 2.28
C LEU A 67 1.67 8.48 3.50
N ASP A 68 1.23 9.65 3.97
CA ASP A 68 1.84 10.28 5.14
C ASP A 68 1.72 9.40 6.37
N ARG A 69 0.54 8.84 6.62
CA ARG A 69 0.35 7.94 7.76
C ARG A 69 1.20 6.68 7.62
N ALA A 70 1.21 6.10 6.43
CA ALA A 70 1.95 4.87 6.19
C ALA A 70 3.46 5.08 6.35
N ASP A 71 3.96 6.18 5.80
CA ASP A 71 5.38 6.47 5.85
C ASP A 71 5.85 6.70 7.28
N ARG A 72 5.04 7.36 8.10
CA ARG A 72 5.38 7.55 9.52
C ARG A 72 5.51 6.22 10.24
N VAL A 73 4.57 5.31 9.98
CA VAL A 73 4.63 3.98 10.61
C VAL A 73 5.85 3.23 10.12
N LEU A 74 6.11 3.25 8.83
CA LEU A 74 7.25 2.53 8.26
C LEU A 74 8.56 3.07 8.81
N GLU A 75 8.70 4.39 8.94
CA GLU A 75 9.91 4.98 9.51
C GLU A 75 10.10 4.55 10.96
N THR A 76 9.02 4.53 11.72
CA THR A 76 9.06 4.06 13.11
C THR A 76 9.53 2.61 13.19
N LEU A 77 9.18 1.81 12.19
CA LEU A 77 9.54 0.40 12.15
C LEU A 77 10.90 0.13 11.49
N GLY A 78 11.63 1.18 11.15
CA GLY A 78 12.98 1.03 10.64
C GLY A 78 13.15 1.13 9.13
N TRP A 79 12.10 1.46 8.40
CA TRP A 79 12.19 1.70 6.96
C TRP A 79 12.62 3.15 6.75
N ASN A 80 13.61 3.38 5.92
CA ASN A 80 14.15 4.73 5.73
C ASN A 80 13.62 5.37 4.46
N ALA A 81 13.00 6.54 4.62
CA ALA A 81 12.63 7.36 3.49
C ALA A 81 13.76 8.35 3.22
N PRO A 82 14.00 8.76 1.99
CA PRO A 82 13.32 8.38 0.75
C PRO A 82 13.91 7.11 0.14
N GLY A 83 14.20 6.14 0.94
CA GLY A 83 14.88 4.96 0.49
C GLY A 83 14.18 4.22 -0.62
N LEU A 84 14.97 3.55 -1.43
CA LEU A 84 14.44 2.70 -2.49
C LEU A 84 13.74 1.48 -1.91
N ASP A 85 13.90 1.28 -0.62
CA ASP A 85 13.31 0.14 0.08
C ASP A 85 11.85 0.36 0.45
N PHE A 86 11.36 1.58 0.33
CA PHE A 86 9.96 1.84 0.65
C PHE A 86 9.07 1.14 -0.39
N PRO A 87 8.09 0.35 0.07
CA PRO A 87 7.22 -0.36 -0.84
C PRO A 87 6.45 0.58 -1.76
N GLY A 88 6.34 0.21 -3.01
CA GLY A 88 5.64 1.00 -4.00
C GLY A 88 4.83 0.13 -4.94
N LEU A 89 4.44 0.70 -6.05
CA LEU A 89 3.54 0.03 -6.99
C LEU A 89 4.11 -1.25 -7.58
N GLU A 90 5.41 -1.45 -7.49
CA GLU A 90 6.02 -2.70 -7.97
C GLU A 90 5.44 -3.93 -7.26
N LEU A 91 4.90 -3.76 -6.06
CA LEU A 91 4.26 -4.88 -5.37
C LEU A 91 2.95 -5.31 -6.01
N LEU A 92 2.39 -4.47 -6.86
CA LEU A 92 1.15 -4.78 -7.59
C LEU A 92 1.42 -5.32 -8.99
N GLU A 93 2.65 -5.25 -9.45
CA GLU A 93 3.01 -5.69 -10.80
C GLU A 93 3.31 -7.16 -10.91
#